data_5e18566e1adbdceaf5f0f07637fc1f93
#
_entry.id   5e18566e1adbdceaf5f0f07637fc1f93
#
_cell.length_a   1.000
_cell.length_b   1.000
_cell.length_c   1.000
_cell.angle_alpha   90.00
_cell.angle_beta   90.00
_cell.angle_gamma   90.00
#
_symmetry.space_group_name_H-M   'P 1'
#
loop_
_entity.id
_entity.type
_entity.pdbx_description
1 polymer ?
#
loop_
_entity_poly.entity_id
_entity_poly.type
_entity_poly.pdbx_seq_one_letter_code
_entity_poly.pdbx_strand_id
1 'polypeptide(L)'
;MVLAGLGALVGALVYLNRQQAGDLIATGAEDVQAAVQGWKTVKDGPTWVPVLNSAEQQYGIPPDLLARMAYQESHFRPEIIDGTTASPAGALGLMQLIPRYFDSVRVPRPFTPADTTAQIQQAAQLLVALMNHYNDWALAVAAYNDGQGNIDRYVAGTRPLPEETSSYVADVLADVPVPGGGLNA
;
A
#
# COMPACT_ATOMS: atom_id res chain seq x y z
N MET A 1 -15.46 6.60 -21.71
CA MET A 1 -14.03 6.78 -21.94
C MET A 1 -13.58 8.09 -21.27
N VAL A 2 -13.59 8.19 -19.96
CA VAL A 2 -13.04 9.32 -19.16
C VAL A 2 -12.76 8.82 -17.74
N LEU A 3 -11.72 8.01 -17.52
CA LEU A 3 -11.25 7.63 -16.16
C LEU A 3 -9.73 7.42 -16.10
N ALA A 4 -9.01 7.64 -17.21
CA ALA A 4 -7.55 7.53 -17.24
C ALA A 4 -6.82 8.86 -16.91
N GLY A 5 -7.56 9.96 -16.71
CA GLY A 5 -6.97 11.30 -16.54
C GLY A 5 -6.72 11.74 -15.10
N LEU A 6 -7.40 11.15 -14.11
CA LEU A 6 -7.29 11.60 -12.72
C LEU A 6 -6.03 11.09 -12.00
N GLY A 7 -5.59 9.86 -12.30
CA GLY A 7 -4.37 9.31 -11.69
C GLY A 7 -3.09 10.06 -12.12
N ALA A 8 -3.00 10.46 -13.39
CA ALA A 8 -1.86 11.21 -13.91
C ALA A 8 -1.81 12.66 -13.40
N LEU A 9 -2.96 13.26 -13.08
CA LEU A 9 -3.05 14.63 -12.54
C LEU A 9 -2.64 14.67 -11.05
N VAL A 10 -2.96 13.65 -10.27
CA VAL A 10 -2.55 13.56 -8.86
C VAL A 10 -1.04 13.32 -8.76
N GLY A 11 -0.47 12.44 -9.59
CA GLY A 11 0.99 12.22 -9.64
C GLY A 11 1.77 13.47 -10.07
N ALA A 12 1.24 14.26 -11.02
CA ALA A 12 1.87 15.52 -11.46
C ALA A 12 1.79 16.63 -10.41
N LEU A 13 0.74 16.66 -9.57
CA LEU A 13 0.59 17.66 -8.49
C LEU A 13 1.55 17.41 -7.32
N VAL A 14 1.92 16.17 -7.05
CA VAL A 14 2.92 15.85 -6.01
C VAL A 14 4.34 16.25 -6.43
N TYR A 15 4.62 16.29 -7.72
CA TYR A 15 5.93 16.73 -8.26
C TYR A 15 6.08 18.25 -8.41
N LEU A 16 4.99 19.01 -8.28
CA LEU A 16 5.03 20.47 -8.31
C LEU A 16 5.49 20.99 -6.95
N ASN A 17 6.72 21.45 -6.96
CA ASN A 17 7.48 22.21 -5.97
C ASN A 17 6.70 22.68 -4.73
N ARG A 18 7.18 22.31 -3.51
CA ARG A 18 6.65 22.67 -2.18
C ARG A 18 6.27 24.15 -2.00
N GLN A 19 6.77 25.08 -2.81
CA GLN A 19 6.42 26.49 -2.76
C GLN A 19 5.11 26.83 -3.48
N GLN A 20 4.71 26.05 -4.50
CA GLN A 20 3.41 26.24 -5.17
C GLN A 20 2.26 25.52 -4.46
N ALA A 21 2.55 24.51 -3.66
CA ALA A 21 1.54 23.85 -2.82
C ALA A 21 0.97 24.78 -1.74
N GLY A 22 1.73 25.77 -1.29
CA GLY A 22 1.30 26.74 -0.29
C GLY A 22 0.14 27.64 -0.74
N ASP A 23 0.12 28.00 -2.03
CA ASP A 23 -0.89 28.92 -2.59
C ASP A 23 -2.17 28.21 -3.04
N LEU A 24 -2.11 26.92 -3.35
CA LEU A 24 -3.28 26.08 -3.67
C LEU A 24 -4.05 25.61 -2.42
N ILE A 25 -3.41 25.63 -1.25
CA ILE A 25 -3.98 25.19 0.02
C ILE A 25 -5.06 26.17 0.53
N ALA A 26 -5.08 27.40 0.09
CA ALA A 26 -6.03 28.41 0.58
C ALA A 26 -7.44 28.33 -0.03
N THR A 27 -7.67 27.58 -1.11
CA THR A 27 -8.94 27.61 -1.84
C THR A 27 -9.56 26.25 -2.19
N GLY A 28 -8.98 25.13 -1.74
CA GLY A 28 -9.49 23.80 -2.10
C GLY A 28 -8.95 22.65 -1.24
N ALA A 29 -8.39 22.94 -0.08
CA ALA A 29 -7.72 21.92 0.75
C ALA A 29 -8.65 20.77 1.18
N GLU A 30 -9.92 21.06 1.46
CA GLU A 30 -10.90 20.04 1.87
C GLU A 30 -11.27 19.09 0.72
N ASP A 31 -11.43 19.60 -0.49
CA ASP A 31 -11.78 18.80 -1.66
C ASP A 31 -10.60 17.94 -2.13
N VAL A 32 -9.37 18.47 -2.04
CA VAL A 32 -8.14 17.71 -2.36
C VAL A 32 -7.89 16.62 -1.32
N GLN A 33 -8.06 16.93 -0.04
CA GLN A 33 -7.92 15.94 1.04
C GLN A 33 -8.97 14.82 0.91
N ALA A 34 -10.22 15.18 0.60
CA ALA A 34 -11.28 14.19 0.37
C ALA A 34 -11.00 13.33 -0.88
N ALA A 35 -10.46 13.91 -1.95
CA ALA A 35 -10.09 13.16 -3.14
C ALA A 35 -8.89 12.23 -2.90
N VAL A 36 -7.88 12.70 -2.17
CA VAL A 36 -6.67 11.94 -1.80
C VAL A 36 -7.00 10.79 -0.84
N GLN A 37 -7.96 10.97 0.07
CA GLN A 37 -8.36 9.93 1.04
C GLN A 37 -9.64 9.18 0.66
N GLY A 38 -10.21 9.44 -0.51
CA GLY A 38 -11.45 8.79 -0.97
C GLY A 38 -11.37 7.25 -0.98
N TRP A 39 -10.17 6.69 -1.11
CA TRP A 39 -9.95 5.25 -1.05
C TRP A 39 -10.38 4.61 0.30
N LYS A 40 -10.38 5.35 1.41
CA LYS A 40 -10.81 4.86 2.72
C LYS A 40 -12.32 4.57 2.79
N THR A 41 -13.10 5.18 1.93
CA THR A 41 -14.57 5.11 1.94
C THR A 41 -15.15 4.20 0.86
N VAL A 42 -14.31 3.60 0.00
CA VAL A 42 -14.78 2.69 -1.05
C VAL A 42 -15.08 1.31 -0.49
N LYS A 43 -16.15 0.68 -0.98
CA LYS A 43 -16.52 -0.71 -0.67
C LYS A 43 -16.39 -1.04 0.82
N ASP A 44 -15.54 -2.00 1.19
CA ASP A 44 -15.30 -2.43 2.56
C ASP A 44 -14.20 -1.64 3.29
N GLY A 45 -13.73 -0.52 2.72
CA GLY A 45 -12.78 0.39 3.37
C GLY A 45 -13.19 0.78 4.78
N PRO A 46 -14.45 1.24 5.03
CA PRO A 46 -14.91 1.60 6.38
C PRO A 46 -14.82 0.44 7.39
N THR A 47 -14.89 -0.80 6.93
CA THR A 47 -14.75 -1.99 7.78
C THR A 47 -13.29 -2.26 8.13
N TRP A 48 -12.37 -2.17 7.16
CA TRP A 48 -11.01 -2.66 7.32
C TRP A 48 -9.99 -1.58 7.67
N VAL A 49 -10.20 -0.34 7.26
CA VAL A 49 -9.28 0.76 7.60
C VAL A 49 -9.05 0.90 9.11
N PRO A 50 -10.07 0.84 9.99
CA PRO A 50 -9.84 0.89 11.44
C PRO A 50 -9.00 -0.28 11.97
N VAL A 51 -9.16 -1.49 11.40
CA VAL A 51 -8.40 -2.68 11.80
C VAL A 51 -6.94 -2.55 11.35
N LEU A 52 -6.70 -2.05 10.14
CA LEU A 52 -5.37 -1.77 9.59
C LEU A 52 -4.65 -0.70 10.42
N ASN A 53 -5.32 0.40 10.73
CA ASN A 53 -4.75 1.47 11.57
C ASN A 53 -4.42 0.97 12.99
N SER A 54 -5.20 0.04 13.52
CA SER A 54 -4.91 -0.60 14.81
C SER A 54 -3.62 -1.43 14.74
N ALA A 55 -3.41 -2.16 13.63
CA ALA A 55 -2.17 -2.89 13.39
C ALA A 55 -0.98 -1.94 13.20
N GLU A 56 -1.15 -0.82 12.47
CA GLU A 56 -0.11 0.21 12.33
C GLU A 56 0.37 0.71 13.69
N GLN A 57 -0.57 1.05 14.58
CA GLN A 57 -0.23 1.49 15.94
C GLN A 57 0.50 0.40 16.74
N GLN A 58 0.03 -0.84 16.64
CA GLN A 58 0.63 -1.98 17.35
C GLN A 58 2.08 -2.24 16.92
N TYR A 59 2.38 -2.10 15.63
CA TYR A 59 3.68 -2.43 15.05
C TYR A 59 4.59 -1.22 14.79
N GLY A 60 4.15 0.00 15.12
CA GLY A 60 4.92 1.23 14.88
C GLY A 60 5.07 1.58 13.40
N ILE A 61 4.10 1.19 12.58
CA ILE A 61 4.02 1.53 11.16
C ILE A 61 3.46 2.95 11.03
N PRO A 62 3.95 3.78 10.10
CA PRO A 62 3.38 5.10 9.86
C PRO A 62 1.87 5.04 9.63
N PRO A 63 1.12 6.03 10.16
CA PRO A 63 -0.34 6.05 9.98
C PRO A 63 -0.75 5.99 8.51
N ASP A 64 -1.77 5.20 8.22
CA ASP A 64 -2.34 4.97 6.89
C ASP A 64 -1.44 4.20 5.90
N LEU A 65 -0.19 3.85 6.23
CA LEU A 65 0.70 3.15 5.32
C LEU A 65 0.20 1.74 4.97
N LEU A 66 -0.08 0.93 5.99
CA LEU A 66 -0.60 -0.43 5.79
C LEU A 66 -2.01 -0.42 5.18
N ALA A 67 -2.83 0.55 5.59
CA ALA A 67 -4.18 0.73 5.04
C ALA A 67 -4.13 1.14 3.56
N ARG A 68 -3.22 2.01 3.17
CA ARG A 68 -3.04 2.40 1.77
C ARG A 68 -2.50 1.25 0.92
N MET A 69 -1.57 0.44 1.47
CA MET A 69 -1.12 -0.79 0.83
C MET A 69 -2.28 -1.76 0.63
N ALA A 70 -3.11 -2.02 1.65
CA ALA A 70 -4.27 -2.90 1.55
C ALA A 70 -5.25 -2.46 0.44
N TYR A 71 -5.46 -1.14 0.29
CA TYR A 71 -6.23 -0.62 -0.82
C TYR A 71 -5.56 -0.92 -2.17
N GLN A 72 -4.26 -0.73 -2.29
CA GLN A 72 -3.53 -1.00 -3.54
C GLN A 72 -3.58 -2.48 -3.92
N GLU A 73 -3.54 -3.39 -2.93
CA GLU A 73 -3.60 -4.84 -3.12
C GLU A 73 -5.00 -5.34 -3.52
N SER A 74 -6.04 -4.82 -2.91
CA SER A 74 -7.40 -5.41 -3.03
C SER A 74 -8.46 -4.45 -3.57
N HIS A 75 -8.21 -3.13 -3.56
CA HIS A 75 -9.20 -2.08 -3.75
C HIS A 75 -10.43 -2.28 -2.84
N PHE A 76 -10.25 -2.92 -1.69
CA PHE A 76 -11.29 -3.34 -0.75
C PHE A 76 -12.46 -4.08 -1.41
N ARG A 77 -12.19 -4.86 -2.46
CA ARG A 77 -13.21 -5.68 -3.13
C ARG A 77 -13.50 -6.94 -2.32
N PRO A 78 -14.80 -7.20 -1.99
CA PRO A 78 -15.19 -8.34 -1.14
C PRO A 78 -14.66 -9.68 -1.63
N GLU A 79 -14.73 -9.95 -2.94
CA GLU A 79 -14.30 -11.20 -3.57
C GLU A 79 -12.77 -11.44 -3.52
N ILE A 80 -12.00 -10.37 -3.31
CA ILE A 80 -10.55 -10.47 -3.08
C ILE A 80 -10.29 -10.66 -1.59
N ILE A 81 -10.97 -9.88 -0.74
CA ILE A 81 -10.81 -9.93 0.71
C ILE A 81 -11.13 -11.34 1.24
N ASP A 82 -12.22 -11.95 0.79
CA ASP A 82 -12.65 -13.28 1.21
C ASP A 82 -11.84 -14.41 0.54
N GLY A 83 -10.94 -14.09 -0.38
CA GLY A 83 -10.06 -15.04 -1.05
C GLY A 83 -10.75 -15.91 -2.11
N THR A 84 -12.00 -15.62 -2.50
CA THR A 84 -12.67 -16.33 -3.59
C THR A 84 -12.08 -15.98 -4.96
N THR A 85 -11.42 -14.82 -5.06
CA THR A 85 -10.64 -14.41 -6.23
C THR A 85 -9.17 -14.25 -5.83
N ALA A 86 -8.30 -14.99 -6.54
CA ALA A 86 -6.84 -14.89 -6.41
C ALA A 86 -6.25 -14.01 -7.50
N SER A 87 -5.06 -13.43 -7.27
CA SER A 87 -4.29 -12.81 -8.33
C SER A 87 -3.74 -13.85 -9.32
N PRO A 88 -3.27 -13.44 -10.52
CA PRO A 88 -2.59 -14.34 -11.45
C PRO A 88 -1.37 -15.06 -10.84
N ALA A 89 -0.71 -14.45 -9.86
CA ALA A 89 0.41 -15.04 -9.11
C ALA A 89 -0.05 -15.95 -7.95
N GLY A 90 -1.37 -16.08 -7.73
CA GLY A 90 -1.94 -16.88 -6.64
C GLY A 90 -1.94 -16.19 -5.28
N ALA A 91 -1.73 -14.88 -5.23
CA ALA A 91 -1.88 -14.10 -4.01
C ALA A 91 -3.34 -13.99 -3.58
N LEU A 92 -3.61 -13.95 -2.28
CA LEU A 92 -4.94 -14.07 -1.70
C LEU A 92 -5.21 -13.02 -0.61
N GLY A 93 -6.47 -12.67 -0.47
CA GLY A 93 -6.99 -11.88 0.63
C GLY A 93 -6.69 -10.39 0.55
N LEU A 94 -7.07 -9.67 1.60
CA LEU A 94 -6.96 -8.22 1.70
C LEU A 94 -5.55 -7.69 1.41
N MET A 95 -4.54 -8.41 1.87
CA MET A 95 -3.13 -8.04 1.79
C MET A 95 -2.36 -8.78 0.69
N GLN A 96 -3.04 -9.50 -0.20
CA GLN A 96 -2.48 -10.26 -1.33
C GLN A 96 -1.27 -11.12 -0.95
N LEU A 97 -1.42 -11.89 0.12
CA LEU A 97 -0.38 -12.79 0.61
C LEU A 97 -0.31 -14.07 -0.22
N ILE A 98 0.90 -14.55 -0.48
CA ILE A 98 1.10 -15.79 -1.25
C ILE A 98 1.10 -17.00 -0.32
N PRO A 99 0.20 -18.01 -0.51
CA PRO A 99 0.07 -19.16 0.40
C PRO A 99 1.36 -19.95 0.63
N ARG A 100 2.28 -19.92 -0.32
CA ARG A 100 3.58 -20.57 -0.17
C ARG A 100 4.39 -20.06 1.02
N TYR A 101 4.20 -18.78 1.36
CA TYR A 101 5.00 -18.07 2.37
C TYR A 101 4.21 -17.71 3.63
N PHE A 102 2.87 -17.71 3.58
CA PHE A 102 2.02 -17.18 4.64
C PHE A 102 0.92 -18.15 5.03
N ASP A 103 0.89 -18.53 6.32
CA ASP A 103 -0.07 -19.50 6.87
C ASP A 103 -1.48 -18.91 6.97
N SER A 104 -1.61 -17.58 7.20
CA SER A 104 -2.90 -16.90 7.34
C SER A 104 -3.81 -17.01 6.11
N VAL A 105 -3.25 -17.33 4.94
CA VAL A 105 -4.02 -17.56 3.70
C VAL A 105 -4.07 -19.04 3.29
N ARG A 106 -3.57 -19.96 4.13
CA ARG A 106 -3.67 -21.42 3.93
C ARG A 106 -4.86 -22.04 4.66
N VAL A 107 -5.88 -21.26 4.94
CA VAL A 107 -7.11 -21.65 5.61
C VAL A 107 -8.25 -21.81 4.60
N PRO A 108 -9.37 -22.51 4.95
CA PRO A 108 -10.53 -22.63 4.07
C PRO A 108 -11.09 -21.27 3.65
N ARG A 109 -11.62 -21.22 2.43
CA ARG A 109 -12.26 -20.02 1.85
C ARG A 109 -13.77 -20.24 1.72
N PRO A 110 -14.61 -19.20 1.82
CA PRO A 110 -14.24 -17.78 2.00
C PRO A 110 -13.60 -17.51 3.37
N PHE A 111 -12.66 -16.55 3.41
CA PHE A 111 -12.03 -16.11 4.65
C PHE A 111 -13.03 -15.44 5.59
N THR A 112 -12.93 -15.75 6.87
CA THR A 112 -13.68 -15.05 7.92
C THR A 112 -13.01 -13.71 8.26
N PRO A 113 -13.71 -12.79 8.97
CA PRO A 113 -13.08 -11.57 9.48
C PRO A 113 -11.86 -11.86 10.38
N ALA A 114 -11.86 -12.97 11.12
CA ALA A 114 -10.72 -13.37 11.93
C ALA A 114 -9.52 -13.77 11.05
N ASP A 115 -9.74 -14.49 9.95
CA ASP A 115 -8.69 -14.87 9.01
C ASP A 115 -8.10 -13.63 8.33
N THR A 116 -8.95 -12.67 7.93
CA THR A 116 -8.51 -11.41 7.35
C THR A 116 -7.70 -10.57 8.36
N THR A 117 -8.11 -10.56 9.63
CA THR A 117 -7.32 -9.93 10.70
C THR A 117 -5.96 -10.58 10.87
N ALA A 118 -5.87 -11.91 10.82
CA ALA A 118 -4.60 -12.63 10.87
C ALA A 118 -3.69 -12.30 9.66
N GLN A 119 -4.27 -12.10 8.47
CA GLN A 119 -3.55 -11.63 7.28
C GLN A 119 -2.96 -10.23 7.49
N ILE A 120 -3.73 -9.30 8.06
CA ILE A 120 -3.27 -7.95 8.39
C ILE A 120 -2.08 -8.01 9.34
N GLN A 121 -2.16 -8.81 10.41
CA GLN A 121 -1.08 -8.98 11.38
C GLN A 121 0.20 -9.53 10.71
N GLN A 122 0.06 -10.51 9.85
CA GLN A 122 1.19 -11.12 9.15
C GLN A 122 1.84 -10.17 8.13
N ALA A 123 1.03 -9.38 7.42
CA ALA A 123 1.50 -8.34 6.52
C ALA A 123 2.23 -7.21 7.27
N ALA A 124 1.70 -6.78 8.42
CA ALA A 124 2.36 -5.79 9.28
C ALA A 124 3.73 -6.29 9.77
N GLN A 125 3.82 -7.53 10.22
CA GLN A 125 5.09 -8.15 10.63
C GLN A 125 6.11 -8.20 9.48
N LEU A 126 5.67 -8.59 8.28
CA LEU A 126 6.52 -8.58 7.10
C LEU A 126 7.03 -7.18 6.79
N LEU A 127 6.13 -6.19 6.77
CA LEU A 127 6.50 -4.80 6.45
C LEU A 127 7.51 -4.23 7.44
N VAL A 128 7.34 -4.51 8.73
CA VAL A 128 8.32 -4.11 9.78
C VAL A 128 9.65 -4.84 9.62
N ALA A 129 9.64 -6.12 9.26
CA ALA A 129 10.88 -6.84 8.99
C ALA A 129 11.64 -6.24 7.79
N LEU A 130 10.93 -5.86 6.73
CA LEU A 130 11.50 -5.17 5.57
C LEU A 130 12.02 -3.77 5.94
N MET A 131 11.28 -3.01 6.74
CA MET A 131 11.73 -1.72 7.25
C MET A 131 13.02 -1.86 8.08
N ASN A 132 13.10 -2.85 8.95
CA ASN A 132 14.29 -3.11 9.74
C ASN A 132 15.50 -3.52 8.87
N HIS A 133 15.25 -4.18 7.73
CA HIS A 133 16.30 -4.58 6.78
C HIS A 133 16.84 -3.38 5.98
N TYR A 134 15.95 -2.53 5.47
CA TYR A 134 16.33 -1.41 4.59
C TYR A 134 16.54 -0.09 5.33
N ASN A 135 15.99 0.07 6.53
CA ASN A 135 15.88 1.34 7.25
C ASN A 135 15.25 2.47 6.39
N ASP A 136 14.35 2.08 5.49
CA ASP A 136 13.68 2.97 4.53
C ASP A 136 12.29 2.41 4.20
N TRP A 137 11.24 3.20 4.42
CA TRP A 137 9.86 2.78 4.17
C TRP A 137 9.55 2.59 2.69
N ALA A 138 10.14 3.41 1.80
CA ALA A 138 9.92 3.27 0.37
C ALA A 138 10.52 1.96 -0.16
N LEU A 139 11.72 1.59 0.31
CA LEU A 139 12.34 0.30 -0.01
C LEU A 139 11.58 -0.87 0.63
N ALA A 140 11.04 -0.71 1.84
CA ALA A 140 10.22 -1.73 2.47
C ALA A 140 8.92 -1.99 1.69
N VAL A 141 8.22 -0.93 1.24
CA VAL A 141 7.04 -1.00 0.39
C VAL A 141 7.38 -1.62 -0.98
N ALA A 142 8.50 -1.22 -1.59
CA ALA A 142 8.97 -1.83 -2.83
C ALA A 142 9.24 -3.34 -2.67
N ALA A 143 9.87 -3.73 -1.57
CA ALA A 143 10.19 -5.13 -1.28
C ALA A 143 8.96 -5.98 -0.94
N TYR A 144 7.92 -5.37 -0.39
CA TYR A 144 6.63 -6.04 -0.23
C TYR A 144 6.04 -6.42 -1.59
N ASN A 145 6.07 -5.52 -2.57
CA ASN A 145 5.52 -5.71 -3.92
C ASN A 145 6.38 -6.65 -4.79
N ASP A 146 7.69 -6.36 -4.93
CA ASP A 146 8.58 -7.06 -5.88
C ASP A 146 9.42 -8.19 -5.23
N GLY A 147 9.38 -8.28 -3.90
CA GLY A 147 10.14 -9.25 -3.12
C GLY A 147 11.53 -8.74 -2.71
N GLN A 148 11.91 -9.07 -1.47
CA GLN A 148 13.16 -8.61 -0.85
C GLN A 148 14.39 -8.85 -1.73
N GLY A 149 14.58 -10.08 -2.27
CA GLY A 149 15.77 -10.39 -3.07
C GLY A 149 15.87 -9.61 -4.37
N ASN A 150 14.77 -9.07 -4.91
CA ASN A 150 14.77 -8.19 -6.07
C ASN A 150 15.22 -6.79 -5.68
N ILE A 151 14.73 -6.29 -4.56
CA ILE A 151 15.10 -4.98 -4.05
C ILE A 151 16.54 -4.97 -3.52
N ASP A 152 17.04 -6.05 -2.94
CA ASP A 152 18.46 -6.20 -2.60
C ASP A 152 19.34 -6.00 -3.84
N ARG A 153 18.94 -6.56 -5.00
CA ARG A 153 19.67 -6.38 -6.26
C ARG A 153 19.55 -4.96 -6.82
N TYR A 154 18.40 -4.31 -6.61
CA TYR A 154 18.23 -2.90 -6.97
C TYR A 154 19.14 -1.99 -6.13
N VAL A 155 19.16 -2.16 -4.82
CA VAL A 155 20.03 -1.41 -3.90
C VAL A 155 21.52 -1.65 -4.20
N ALA A 156 21.88 -2.88 -4.62
CA ALA A 156 23.24 -3.21 -5.05
C ALA A 156 23.60 -2.70 -6.47
N GLY A 157 22.67 -2.03 -7.17
CA GLY A 157 22.87 -1.51 -8.52
C GLY A 157 22.97 -2.60 -9.62
N THR A 158 22.55 -3.83 -9.32
CA THR A 158 22.65 -4.98 -10.25
C THR A 158 21.33 -5.29 -10.96
N ARG A 159 20.25 -4.59 -10.62
CA ARG A 159 18.93 -4.69 -11.26
C ARG A 159 18.25 -3.30 -11.24
N PRO A 160 17.60 -2.87 -12.34
CA PRO A 160 16.74 -1.69 -12.29
C PRO A 160 15.48 -1.98 -11.50
N LEU A 161 14.88 -0.94 -10.91
CA LEU A 161 13.54 -1.03 -10.32
C LEU A 161 12.51 -1.13 -11.44
N PRO A 162 11.59 -2.12 -11.41
CA PRO A 162 10.51 -2.19 -12.39
C PRO A 162 9.57 -0.99 -12.29
N GLU A 163 9.02 -0.55 -13.44
CA GLU A 163 8.04 0.53 -13.48
C GLU A 163 6.80 0.22 -12.65
N GLU A 164 6.34 -1.03 -12.66
CA GLU A 164 5.23 -1.50 -11.82
C GLU A 164 5.50 -1.25 -10.33
N THR A 165 6.69 -1.64 -9.85
CA THR A 165 7.06 -1.45 -8.44
C THR A 165 7.26 0.03 -8.10
N SER A 166 7.87 0.81 -8.98
CA SER A 166 8.03 2.26 -8.75
C SER A 166 6.68 2.97 -8.70
N SER A 167 5.74 2.61 -9.57
CA SER A 167 4.36 3.13 -9.57
C SER A 167 3.61 2.70 -8.30
N TYR A 168 3.73 1.44 -7.88
CA TYR A 168 3.14 0.96 -6.64
C TYR A 168 3.62 1.77 -5.43
N VAL A 169 4.93 2.00 -5.31
CA VAL A 169 5.49 2.81 -4.21
C VAL A 169 4.99 4.25 -4.28
N ALA A 170 4.98 4.86 -5.46
CA ALA A 170 4.47 6.21 -5.65
C ALA A 170 3.00 6.32 -5.23
N ASP A 171 2.16 5.38 -5.65
CA ASP A 171 0.73 5.35 -5.31
C ASP A 171 0.48 5.14 -3.81
N VAL A 172 1.28 4.27 -3.16
CA VAL A 172 1.16 4.03 -1.72
C VAL A 172 1.61 5.24 -0.91
N LEU A 173 2.71 5.89 -1.30
CA LEU A 173 3.30 7.00 -0.54
C LEU A 173 2.77 8.39 -0.94
N ALA A 174 1.87 8.48 -1.94
CA ALA A 174 1.34 9.76 -2.42
C ALA A 174 0.70 10.61 -1.33
N ASP A 175 0.00 9.97 -0.41
CA ASP A 175 -0.78 10.58 0.67
C ASP A 175 -0.36 10.12 2.07
N VAL A 176 0.72 9.33 2.17
CA VAL A 176 1.23 8.80 3.43
C VAL A 176 2.57 9.46 3.77
N PRO A 177 2.63 10.31 4.78
CA PRO A 177 3.89 10.92 5.21
C PRO A 177 4.78 9.87 5.90
N VAL A 178 5.84 9.45 5.23
CA VAL A 178 6.85 8.55 5.82
C VAL A 178 8.15 9.28 6.11
N PRO A 179 8.84 8.96 7.22
CA PRO A 179 10.19 9.44 7.45
C PRO A 179 11.12 8.95 6.34
N GLY A 180 11.91 9.87 5.76
CA GLY A 180 12.87 9.53 4.71
C GLY A 180 12.40 9.82 3.28
N GLY A 181 11.09 9.89 3.03
CA GLY A 181 10.46 10.27 1.74
C GLY A 181 10.91 9.40 0.57
N GLY A 182 10.13 9.05 -0.36
CA GLY A 182 10.23 8.32 -1.61
C GLY A 182 11.57 7.71 -2.08
N LEU A 183 11.48 6.77 -2.99
CA LEU A 183 12.65 6.22 -3.70
C LEU A 183 13.37 7.37 -4.40
N ASN A 184 14.54 7.76 -3.90
CA ASN A 184 15.41 8.68 -4.60
C ASN A 184 15.94 7.97 -5.85
N ALA A 185 15.56 8.52 -7.01
CA ALA A 185 16.12 8.15 -8.29
C ALA A 185 17.58 8.59 -8.41
#